data_78b252d70827686353a652a605bcfce0
#
_entry.id   78b252d70827686353a652a605bcfce0
#
_cell.length_a   1.000
_cell.length_b   1.000
_cell.length_c   1.000
_cell.angle_alpha   90.00
_cell.angle_beta   90.00
_cell.angle_gamma   90.00
#
_symmetry.space_group_name_H-M   'P 1'
#
loop_
_entity.id
_entity.type
_entity.pdbx_description
1 polymer ?
#
loop_
_entity_poly.entity_id
_entity_poly.type
_entity_poly.pdbx_seq_one_letter_code
_entity_poly.pdbx_strand_id
1 'polypeptide(L)'
;TDFRELQKKNKRTTRLLLCASFFLVFLVSFVLGLALTGFLGFAIFALIFSFVLTYFQYKQSSKLALRATGAIPADPDKYAQLHNLVEEMALSSGLPKPDVYIVNDPAPNAFATGKDPENAAVAATTGLLEKMDRNELQGVIAHEMAHIRNYDIRVMTVATATAGAVAILCDCLLYTSPSPRDNR
;
A
#
# COMPACT_ATOMS: atom_id res chain seq x y z
N THR A 1 -4.51 24.60 8.52
CA THR A 1 -5.08 23.85 7.37
C THR A 1 -6.25 23.05 7.91
N ASP A 2 -7.45 23.26 7.33
CA ASP A 2 -8.64 22.56 7.80
C ASP A 2 -8.47 21.05 7.52
N PHE A 3 -8.71 20.26 8.54
CA PHE A 3 -8.64 18.80 8.53
C PHE A 3 -9.49 18.19 7.40
N ARG A 4 -10.65 18.77 7.11
CA ARG A 4 -11.54 18.35 6.02
C ARG A 4 -10.94 18.62 4.62
N GLU A 5 -10.13 19.66 4.50
CA GLU A 5 -9.43 19.97 3.24
C GLU A 5 -8.34 18.94 2.95
N LEU A 6 -7.56 18.54 3.97
CA LEU A 6 -6.56 17.48 3.83
C LEU A 6 -7.19 16.16 3.39
N GLN A 7 -8.29 15.76 4.02
CA GLN A 7 -9.01 14.55 3.62
C GLN A 7 -9.52 14.63 2.18
N LYS A 8 -10.09 15.77 1.75
CA LYS A 8 -10.54 15.97 0.36
C LYS A 8 -9.38 15.89 -0.62
N LYS A 9 -8.24 16.54 -0.30
CA LYS A 9 -7.01 16.51 -1.09
C LYS A 9 -6.52 15.07 -1.25
N ASN A 10 -6.39 14.31 -0.17
CA ASN A 10 -5.90 12.94 -0.19
C ASN A 10 -6.82 11.99 -0.96
N LYS A 11 -8.13 12.13 -0.80
CA LYS A 11 -9.12 11.38 -1.62
C LYS A 11 -9.03 11.74 -3.12
N ARG A 12 -8.75 13.01 -3.46
CA ARG A 12 -8.53 13.42 -4.86
C ARG A 12 -7.24 12.86 -5.42
N THR A 13 -6.13 12.96 -4.66
CA THR A 13 -4.82 12.42 -5.05
C THR A 13 -4.91 10.91 -5.28
N THR A 14 -5.57 10.17 -4.39
CA THR A 14 -5.79 8.73 -4.58
C THR A 14 -6.51 8.42 -5.89
N ARG A 15 -7.59 9.17 -6.19
CA ARG A 15 -8.32 8.97 -7.46
C ARG A 15 -7.45 9.24 -8.68
N LEU A 16 -6.64 10.30 -8.64
CA LEU A 16 -5.69 10.61 -9.71
C LEU A 16 -4.65 9.50 -9.90
N LEU A 17 -4.10 8.97 -8.80
CA LEU A 17 -3.15 7.85 -8.85
C LEU A 17 -3.78 6.58 -9.43
N LEU A 18 -5.02 6.26 -9.05
CA LEU A 18 -5.74 5.11 -9.61
C LEU A 18 -6.03 5.29 -11.10
N CYS A 19 -6.44 6.49 -11.53
CA CYS A 19 -6.62 6.78 -12.96
C CYS A 19 -5.29 6.66 -13.71
N ALA A 20 -4.21 7.23 -13.21
CA ALA A 20 -2.89 7.14 -13.83
C ALA A 20 -2.42 5.69 -13.93
N SER A 21 -2.59 4.90 -12.87
CA SER A 21 -2.28 3.46 -12.86
C SER A 21 -3.11 2.70 -13.91
N PHE A 22 -4.40 2.98 -13.99
CA PHE A 22 -5.28 2.36 -14.98
C PHE A 22 -4.82 2.67 -16.42
N PHE A 23 -4.56 3.95 -16.73
CA PHE A 23 -4.10 4.34 -18.06
C PHE A 23 -2.75 3.76 -18.42
N LEU A 24 -1.83 3.66 -17.45
CA LEU A 24 -0.52 3.05 -17.66
C LEU A 24 -0.67 1.56 -18.01
N VAL A 25 -1.43 0.80 -17.22
CA VAL A 25 -1.66 -0.63 -17.46
C VAL A 25 -2.39 -0.86 -18.78
N PHE A 26 -3.38 0.00 -19.10
CA PHE A 26 -4.10 -0.04 -20.36
C PHE A 26 -3.17 0.18 -21.56
N LEU A 27 -2.34 1.22 -21.50
CA LEU A 27 -1.41 1.55 -22.57
C LEU A 27 -0.42 0.42 -22.84
N VAL A 28 0.19 -0.11 -21.77
CA VAL A 28 1.14 -1.24 -21.88
C VAL A 28 0.45 -2.48 -22.44
N SER A 29 -0.72 -2.85 -21.91
CA SER A 29 -1.46 -4.02 -22.39
C SER A 29 -1.93 -3.87 -23.83
N PHE A 30 -2.35 -2.66 -24.22
CA PHE A 30 -2.79 -2.37 -25.59
C PHE A 30 -1.64 -2.43 -26.59
N VAL A 31 -0.50 -1.78 -26.29
CA VAL A 31 0.68 -1.80 -27.16
C VAL A 31 1.22 -3.21 -27.34
N LEU A 32 1.34 -3.97 -26.26
CA LEU A 32 1.75 -5.37 -26.31
C LEU A 32 0.79 -6.23 -27.14
N GLY A 33 -0.51 -6.08 -26.89
CA GLY A 33 -1.52 -6.82 -27.65
C GLY A 33 -1.50 -6.49 -29.13
N LEU A 34 -1.33 -5.24 -29.51
CA LEU A 34 -1.20 -4.82 -30.91
C LEU A 34 0.07 -5.38 -31.56
N ALA A 35 1.20 -5.35 -30.83
CA ALA A 35 2.48 -5.87 -31.31
C ALA A 35 2.47 -7.40 -31.51
N LEU A 36 1.78 -8.13 -30.65
CA LEU A 36 1.75 -9.60 -30.71
C LEU A 36 0.69 -10.15 -31.67
N THR A 37 -0.44 -9.50 -31.80
CA THR A 37 -1.60 -10.02 -32.55
C THR A 37 -1.93 -9.25 -33.82
N GLY A 38 -1.48 -8.00 -33.94
CA GLY A 38 -1.85 -7.08 -35.01
C GLY A 38 -3.35 -6.73 -35.04
N PHE A 39 -4.13 -7.16 -34.04
CA PHE A 39 -5.59 -7.06 -34.02
C PHE A 39 -6.08 -5.95 -33.09
N LEU A 40 -6.74 -4.94 -33.68
CA LEU A 40 -7.26 -3.79 -32.94
C LEU A 40 -8.34 -4.18 -31.91
N GLY A 41 -9.06 -5.27 -32.10
CA GLY A 41 -10.04 -5.82 -31.16
C GLY A 41 -9.47 -6.20 -29.80
N PHE A 42 -8.13 -6.34 -29.69
CA PHE A 42 -7.46 -6.52 -28.41
C PHE A 42 -7.62 -5.32 -27.45
N ALA A 43 -8.00 -4.16 -27.98
CA ALA A 43 -8.26 -2.97 -27.17
C ALA A 43 -9.35 -3.19 -26.10
N ILE A 44 -10.42 -3.92 -26.43
CA ILE A 44 -11.50 -4.23 -25.49
C ILE A 44 -10.99 -5.15 -24.38
N PHE A 45 -10.21 -6.16 -24.74
CA PHE A 45 -9.58 -7.04 -23.73
C PHE A 45 -8.63 -6.26 -22.82
N ALA A 46 -7.75 -5.40 -23.37
CA ALA A 46 -6.85 -4.56 -22.61
C ALA A 46 -7.58 -3.63 -21.64
N LEU A 47 -8.72 -3.07 -22.06
CA LEU A 47 -9.55 -2.20 -21.24
C LEU A 47 -10.14 -2.95 -20.04
N ILE A 48 -10.76 -4.11 -20.27
CA ILE A 48 -11.35 -4.95 -19.21
C ILE A 48 -10.25 -5.44 -18.27
N PHE A 49 -9.14 -5.92 -18.81
CA PHE A 49 -8.00 -6.42 -18.04
C PHE A 49 -7.42 -5.34 -17.14
N SER A 50 -7.22 -4.12 -17.65
CA SER A 50 -6.71 -2.99 -16.88
C SER A 50 -7.66 -2.58 -15.76
N PHE A 51 -8.96 -2.60 -16.01
CA PHE A 51 -9.96 -2.30 -14.99
C PHE A 51 -9.92 -3.34 -13.86
N VAL A 52 -9.91 -4.62 -14.21
CA VAL A 52 -9.84 -5.74 -13.25
C VAL A 52 -8.55 -5.65 -12.42
N LEU A 53 -7.40 -5.47 -13.07
CA LEU A 53 -6.11 -5.35 -12.39
C LEU A 53 -6.08 -4.17 -11.43
N THR A 54 -6.49 -2.98 -11.86
CA THR A 54 -6.50 -1.77 -11.02
C THR A 54 -7.44 -1.94 -9.82
N TYR A 55 -8.60 -2.57 -10.03
CA TYR A 55 -9.53 -2.89 -8.95
C TYR A 55 -8.93 -3.86 -7.92
N PHE A 56 -8.31 -4.96 -8.37
CA PHE A 56 -7.64 -5.91 -7.48
C PHE A 56 -6.47 -5.27 -6.74
N GLN A 57 -5.65 -4.50 -7.44
CA GLN A 57 -4.52 -3.76 -6.88
C GLN A 57 -4.99 -2.83 -5.75
N TYR A 58 -6.04 -2.05 -5.97
CA TYR A 58 -6.63 -1.19 -4.95
C TYR A 58 -7.15 -1.99 -3.75
N LYS A 59 -7.87 -3.09 -4.03
CA LYS A 59 -8.45 -3.91 -2.96
C LYS A 59 -7.39 -4.63 -2.10
N GLN A 60 -6.28 -5.02 -2.71
CA GLN A 60 -5.20 -5.78 -2.07
C GLN A 60 -4.02 -4.90 -1.60
N SER A 61 -4.06 -3.60 -1.86
CA SER A 61 -2.93 -2.68 -1.62
C SER A 61 -2.37 -2.74 -0.19
N SER A 62 -3.23 -2.76 0.84
CA SER A 62 -2.81 -2.85 2.25
C SER A 62 -2.10 -4.17 2.54
N LYS A 63 -2.64 -5.30 2.05
CA LYS A 63 -2.04 -6.62 2.24
C LYS A 63 -0.70 -6.74 1.51
N LEU A 64 -0.58 -6.11 0.32
CA LEU A 64 0.69 -6.06 -0.40
C LEU A 64 1.74 -5.27 0.37
N ALA A 65 1.40 -4.11 0.92
CA ALA A 65 2.31 -3.29 1.71
C ALA A 65 2.82 -4.07 2.95
N LEU A 66 1.91 -4.73 3.68
CA LEU A 66 2.28 -5.55 4.84
C LEU A 66 3.18 -6.74 4.44
N ARG A 67 2.87 -7.43 3.34
CA ARG A 67 3.69 -8.55 2.84
C ARG A 67 5.07 -8.08 2.37
N ALA A 68 5.14 -6.95 1.69
CA ALA A 68 6.41 -6.40 1.19
C ALA A 68 7.39 -6.05 2.33
N THR A 69 6.87 -5.70 3.50
CA THR A 69 7.67 -5.41 4.71
C THR A 69 7.89 -6.63 5.60
N GLY A 70 7.35 -7.80 5.25
CA GLY A 70 7.43 -9.00 6.09
C GLY A 70 6.62 -8.88 7.38
N ALA A 71 5.62 -8.00 7.41
CA ALA A 71 4.78 -7.78 8.59
C ALA A 71 3.91 -9.02 8.88
N ILE A 72 3.91 -9.45 10.12
CA ILE A 72 3.07 -10.54 10.64
C ILE A 72 2.08 -9.99 11.68
N PRO A 73 0.88 -10.57 11.84
CA PRO A 73 -0.04 -10.16 12.88
C PRO A 73 0.64 -10.21 14.26
N ALA A 74 0.48 -9.13 15.03
CA ALA A 74 1.04 -9.06 16.38
C ALA A 74 0.21 -9.94 17.31
N ASP A 75 0.86 -10.88 17.98
CA ASP A 75 0.24 -11.70 19.03
C ASP A 75 -0.18 -10.80 20.20
N PRO A 76 -1.48 -10.79 20.59
CA PRO A 76 -1.98 -9.90 21.62
C PRO A 76 -1.35 -10.13 23.00
N ASP A 77 -0.98 -11.35 23.32
CA ASP A 77 -0.36 -11.68 24.63
C ASP A 77 1.10 -11.24 24.65
N LYS A 78 1.83 -11.51 23.57
CA LYS A 78 3.25 -11.15 23.46
C LYS A 78 3.47 -9.64 23.31
N TYR A 79 2.60 -8.94 22.56
CA TYR A 79 2.71 -7.52 22.26
C TYR A 79 1.58 -6.69 22.89
N ALA A 80 1.15 -7.09 24.11
CA ALA A 80 0.04 -6.46 24.83
C ALA A 80 0.20 -4.94 24.98
N GLN A 81 1.42 -4.45 25.24
CA GLN A 81 1.70 -3.02 25.34
C GLN A 81 1.37 -2.27 24.05
N LEU A 82 1.78 -2.82 22.89
CA LEU A 82 1.49 -2.20 21.59
C LEU A 82 -0.02 -2.22 21.29
N HIS A 83 -0.69 -3.34 21.52
CA HIS A 83 -2.14 -3.45 21.35
C HIS A 83 -2.94 -2.46 22.21
N ASN A 84 -2.53 -2.28 23.47
CA ASN A 84 -3.16 -1.35 24.40
C ASN A 84 -2.93 0.10 23.96
N LEU A 85 -1.72 0.46 23.53
CA LEU A 85 -1.42 1.79 23.02
C LEU A 85 -2.21 2.13 21.75
N VAL A 86 -2.29 1.19 20.81
CA VAL A 86 -3.07 1.38 19.58
C VAL A 86 -4.55 1.57 19.90
N GLU A 87 -5.09 0.80 20.84
CA GLU A 87 -6.49 0.93 21.28
C GLU A 87 -6.75 2.25 21.99
N GLU A 88 -5.87 2.65 22.90
CA GLU A 88 -5.95 3.93 23.60
C GLU A 88 -5.94 5.12 22.62
N MET A 89 -5.06 5.07 21.62
CA MET A 89 -4.97 6.10 20.59
C MET A 89 -6.16 6.08 19.63
N ALA A 90 -6.69 4.92 19.31
CA ALA A 90 -7.89 4.79 18.50
C ALA A 90 -9.11 5.41 19.20
N LEU A 91 -9.32 5.08 20.47
CA LEU A 91 -10.39 5.64 21.29
C LEU A 91 -10.26 7.17 21.42
N SER A 92 -9.06 7.68 21.72
CA SER A 92 -8.83 9.13 21.87
C SER A 92 -9.01 9.90 20.57
N SER A 93 -8.76 9.26 19.42
CA SER A 93 -8.92 9.86 18.09
C SER A 93 -10.33 9.71 17.51
N GLY A 94 -11.21 8.92 18.15
CA GLY A 94 -12.53 8.59 17.65
C GLY A 94 -12.49 7.73 16.37
N LEU A 95 -11.47 6.89 16.24
CA LEU A 95 -11.27 5.99 15.10
C LEU A 95 -11.50 4.54 15.53
N PRO A 96 -11.90 3.64 14.60
CA PRO A 96 -11.86 2.21 14.86
C PRO A 96 -10.43 1.77 15.12
N LYS A 97 -10.26 0.75 15.99
CA LYS A 97 -8.95 0.15 16.26
C LYS A 97 -8.39 -0.48 15.00
N PRO A 98 -7.22 -0.04 14.50
CA PRO A 98 -6.58 -0.68 13.36
C PRO A 98 -6.03 -2.06 13.73
N ASP A 99 -5.84 -2.92 12.74
CA ASP A 99 -5.12 -4.18 12.90
C ASP A 99 -3.66 -3.90 13.27
N VAL A 100 -3.10 -4.71 14.18
CA VAL A 100 -1.74 -4.52 14.70
C VAL A 100 -0.81 -5.57 14.13
N TYR A 101 0.33 -5.13 13.59
CA TYR A 101 1.34 -5.97 12.97
C TYR A 101 2.71 -5.72 13.57
N ILE A 102 3.59 -6.72 13.46
CA ILE A 102 5.01 -6.65 13.82
C ILE A 102 5.86 -6.96 12.60
N VAL A 103 6.93 -6.18 12.43
CA VAL A 103 8.01 -6.46 11.48
C VAL A 103 9.25 -6.85 12.27
N ASN A 104 9.83 -7.99 11.95
CA ASN A 104 11.08 -8.41 12.59
C ASN A 104 12.28 -7.70 11.95
N ASP A 105 12.53 -6.48 12.40
CA ASP A 105 13.61 -5.61 11.91
C ASP A 105 14.22 -4.86 13.10
N PRO A 106 15.56 -4.88 13.28
CA PRO A 106 16.26 -4.15 14.33
C PRO A 106 16.27 -2.63 14.15
N ALA A 107 15.97 -2.12 12.94
CA ALA A 107 15.83 -0.69 12.70
C ALA A 107 14.52 -0.17 13.31
N PRO A 108 14.55 0.91 14.12
CA PRO A 108 13.34 1.46 14.74
C PRO A 108 12.47 2.12 13.69
N ASN A 109 11.29 1.56 13.44
CA ASN A 109 10.31 2.10 12.50
C ASN A 109 8.88 1.72 12.88
N ALA A 110 7.92 2.55 12.48
CA ALA A 110 6.50 2.22 12.46
C ALA A 110 5.86 2.83 11.21
N PHE A 111 4.77 2.24 10.76
CA PHE A 111 4.00 2.80 9.66
C PHE A 111 2.54 2.36 9.75
N ALA A 112 1.66 3.21 9.22
CA ALA A 112 0.27 2.86 9.01
C ALA A 112 0.01 2.59 7.52
N THR A 113 -0.87 1.65 7.23
CA THR A 113 -1.33 1.32 5.88
C THR A 113 -2.82 1.07 5.88
N GLY A 114 -3.46 1.22 4.74
CA GLY A 114 -4.89 1.01 4.63
C GLY A 114 -5.53 1.86 3.53
N LYS A 115 -6.75 1.51 3.18
CA LYS A 115 -7.56 2.29 2.22
C LYS A 115 -8.52 3.28 2.88
N ASP A 116 -8.86 3.05 4.13
CA ASP A 116 -9.75 3.87 4.96
C ASP A 116 -9.53 3.52 6.45
N PRO A 117 -10.05 4.32 7.40
CA PRO A 117 -9.90 4.04 8.83
C PRO A 117 -10.45 2.69 9.30
N GLU A 118 -11.53 2.19 8.64
CA GLU A 118 -12.15 0.90 8.98
C GLU A 118 -11.30 -0.29 8.53
N ASN A 119 -10.39 -0.07 7.57
CA ASN A 119 -9.49 -1.09 7.00
C ASN A 119 -8.03 -0.66 7.13
N ALA A 120 -7.70 -0.04 8.25
CA ALA A 120 -6.35 0.40 8.56
C ALA A 120 -5.57 -0.66 9.35
N ALA A 121 -4.27 -0.66 9.18
CA ALA A 121 -3.33 -1.45 9.95
C ALA A 121 -2.15 -0.57 10.38
N VAL A 122 -1.65 -0.82 11.58
CA VAL A 122 -0.42 -0.21 12.12
C VAL A 122 0.60 -1.32 12.31
N ALA A 123 1.79 -1.11 11.78
CA ALA A 123 2.92 -2.01 11.94
C ALA A 123 4.06 -1.32 12.69
N ALA A 124 4.68 -2.03 13.63
CA ALA A 124 5.85 -1.58 14.35
C ALA A 124 6.98 -2.62 14.22
N THR A 125 8.23 -2.17 14.17
CA THR A 125 9.39 -3.06 14.16
C THR A 125 9.76 -3.52 15.56
N THR A 126 10.37 -4.68 15.66
CA THR A 126 10.92 -5.17 16.93
C THR A 126 11.95 -4.20 17.51
N GLY A 127 12.79 -3.59 16.66
CA GLY A 127 13.77 -2.61 17.10
C GLY A 127 13.16 -1.30 17.63
N LEU A 128 11.95 -0.92 17.19
CA LEU A 128 11.23 0.21 17.77
C LEU A 128 10.78 -0.11 19.18
N LEU A 129 10.18 -1.29 19.39
CA LEU A 129 9.66 -1.72 20.69
C LEU A 129 10.76 -1.95 21.74
N GLU A 130 11.97 -2.32 21.30
CA GLU A 130 13.13 -2.50 22.17
C GLU A 130 13.76 -1.19 22.61
N LYS A 131 13.70 -0.15 21.76
CA LYS A 131 14.40 1.12 21.97
C LYS A 131 13.55 2.20 22.62
N MET A 132 12.24 2.15 22.46
CA MET A 132 11.32 3.20 22.95
C MET A 132 10.62 2.77 24.23
N ASP A 133 10.53 3.72 25.15
CA ASP A 133 9.66 3.58 26.30
C ASP A 133 8.18 3.74 25.92
N ARG A 134 7.26 3.51 26.88
CA ARG A 134 5.82 3.57 26.64
C ARG A 134 5.37 4.95 26.13
N ASN A 135 5.95 6.04 26.64
CA ASN A 135 5.54 7.40 26.31
C ASN A 135 6.04 7.79 24.92
N GLU A 136 7.27 7.40 24.59
CA GLU A 136 7.85 7.60 23.26
C GLU A 136 7.08 6.82 22.20
N LEU A 137 6.78 5.54 22.48
CA LEU A 137 5.98 4.69 21.60
C LEU A 137 4.57 5.24 21.42
N GLN A 138 3.95 5.79 22.47
CA GLN A 138 2.65 6.47 22.39
C GLN A 138 2.69 7.65 21.41
N GLY A 139 3.75 8.43 21.42
CA GLY A 139 3.93 9.54 20.47
C GLY A 139 4.01 9.06 19.03
N VAL A 140 4.74 7.97 18.77
CA VAL A 140 4.83 7.37 17.42
C VAL A 140 3.47 6.83 16.97
N ILE A 141 2.77 6.06 17.82
CA ILE A 141 1.45 5.52 17.47
C ILE A 141 0.43 6.63 17.25
N ALA A 142 0.46 7.71 18.06
CA ALA A 142 -0.40 8.88 17.84
C ALA A 142 -0.15 9.54 16.47
N HIS A 143 1.11 9.59 16.04
CA HIS A 143 1.48 10.09 14.71
C HIS A 143 0.91 9.22 13.60
N GLU A 144 1.04 7.90 13.70
CA GLU A 144 0.46 6.97 12.72
C GLU A 144 -1.07 7.05 12.69
N MET A 145 -1.71 7.20 13.85
CA MET A 145 -3.16 7.39 13.93
C MET A 145 -3.62 8.70 13.26
N ALA A 146 -2.80 9.76 13.29
CA ALA A 146 -3.09 10.99 12.56
C ALA A 146 -3.08 10.78 11.04
N HIS A 147 -2.18 9.96 10.51
CA HIS A 147 -2.16 9.57 9.09
C HIS A 147 -3.40 8.76 8.70
N ILE A 148 -3.86 7.84 9.54
CA ILE A 148 -5.12 7.10 9.34
C ILE A 148 -6.30 8.07 9.25
N ARG A 149 -6.40 8.99 10.21
CA ARG A 149 -7.48 9.98 10.28
C ARG A 149 -7.52 10.90 9.05
N ASN A 150 -6.35 11.27 8.52
CA ASN A 150 -6.21 12.16 7.36
C ASN A 150 -6.37 11.46 6.01
N TYR A 151 -6.52 10.14 5.98
CA TYR A 151 -6.50 9.33 4.76
C TYR A 151 -5.15 9.42 4.00
N ASP A 152 -4.06 9.82 4.65
CA ASP A 152 -2.72 9.82 4.06
C ASP A 152 -2.28 8.39 3.74
N ILE A 153 -2.61 7.44 4.63
CA ILE A 153 -2.36 6.01 4.43
C ILE A 153 -2.86 5.51 3.08
N ARG A 154 -4.01 6.01 2.62
CA ARG A 154 -4.61 5.62 1.35
C ARG A 154 -3.76 6.01 0.16
N VAL A 155 -3.22 7.22 0.16
CA VAL A 155 -2.33 7.74 -0.89
C VAL A 155 -1.06 6.90 -0.94
N MET A 156 -0.41 6.70 0.21
CA MET A 156 0.83 5.93 0.32
C MET A 156 0.63 4.47 -0.10
N THR A 157 -0.44 3.85 0.39
CA THR A 157 -0.77 2.45 0.09
C THR A 157 -1.01 2.22 -1.40
N VAL A 158 -1.77 3.12 -2.06
CA VAL A 158 -2.02 3.04 -3.51
C VAL A 158 -0.75 3.32 -4.30
N ALA A 159 0.05 4.32 -3.90
CA ALA A 159 1.32 4.63 -4.56
C ALA A 159 2.29 3.44 -4.52
N THR A 160 2.45 2.80 -3.35
CA THR A 160 3.30 1.60 -3.19
C THR A 160 2.81 0.44 -4.06
N ALA A 161 1.51 0.18 -4.07
CA ALA A 161 0.93 -0.87 -4.90
C ALA A 161 1.11 -0.60 -6.40
N THR A 162 0.98 0.67 -6.82
CA THR A 162 1.21 1.08 -8.21
C THR A 162 2.67 0.89 -8.62
N ALA A 163 3.61 1.31 -7.77
CA ALA A 163 5.05 1.12 -8.01
C ALA A 163 5.40 -0.38 -8.14
N GLY A 164 4.84 -1.22 -7.27
CA GLY A 164 5.02 -2.68 -7.33
C GLY A 164 4.48 -3.29 -8.63
N ALA A 165 3.31 -2.87 -9.09
CA ALA A 165 2.74 -3.33 -10.36
C ALA A 165 3.59 -2.91 -11.56
N VAL A 166 4.12 -1.68 -11.57
CA VAL A 166 5.03 -1.20 -12.61
C VAL A 166 6.32 -2.01 -12.62
N ALA A 167 6.90 -2.30 -11.46
CA ALA A 167 8.11 -3.12 -11.36
C ALA A 167 7.89 -4.51 -11.97
N ILE A 168 6.79 -5.19 -11.63
CA ILE A 168 6.44 -6.50 -12.20
C ILE A 168 6.27 -6.43 -13.71
N LEU A 169 5.62 -5.39 -14.23
CA LEU A 169 5.46 -5.19 -15.68
C LEU A 169 6.81 -4.98 -16.39
N CYS A 170 7.71 -4.20 -15.77
CA CYS A 170 9.07 -3.99 -16.30
C CYS A 170 9.87 -5.30 -16.31
N ASP A 171 9.80 -6.10 -15.26
CA ASP A 171 10.47 -7.40 -15.18
C ASP A 171 9.93 -8.37 -16.25
N CYS A 172 8.61 -8.42 -16.44
CA CYS A 172 8.02 -9.23 -17.51
C CYS A 172 8.49 -8.80 -18.90
N LEU A 173 8.57 -7.49 -19.17
CA LEU A 173 9.04 -6.95 -20.45
C LEU A 173 10.53 -7.24 -20.69
N LEU A 174 11.38 -7.15 -19.65
CA LEU A 174 12.79 -7.47 -19.75
C LEU A 174 13.05 -8.95 -19.97
N TYR A 175 12.22 -9.82 -19.36
CA TYR A 175 12.33 -11.28 -19.52
C TYR A 175 11.85 -11.79 -20.89
N THR A 176 10.95 -11.05 -21.56
CA THR A 176 10.45 -11.38 -22.91
C THR A 176 11.35 -10.83 -24.02
N SER A 177 12.36 -10.01 -23.70
CA SER A 177 13.35 -9.55 -24.67
C SER A 177 14.34 -10.69 -24.96
N PRO A 178 14.47 -11.19 -26.21
CA PRO A 178 15.46 -12.21 -26.54
C PRO A 178 16.86 -11.69 -26.21
N SER A 179 17.61 -12.49 -25.46
CA SER A 179 19.00 -12.14 -25.08
C SER A 179 19.82 -11.97 -26.36
N PRO A 180 20.66 -10.91 -26.48
CA PRO A 180 21.55 -10.73 -27.62
C PRO A 180 22.58 -11.86 -27.81
N ARG A 181 22.60 -12.87 -26.94
CA ARG A 181 23.55 -14.00 -26.96
C ARG A 181 23.09 -15.22 -27.75
N ASP A 182 21.84 -15.27 -28.21
CA ASP A 182 21.33 -16.42 -28.97
C ASP A 182 21.56 -16.34 -30.50
N ASN A 183 22.26 -15.32 -30.97
CA ASN A 183 22.62 -15.15 -32.37
C ASN A 183 24.12 -15.36 -32.63
N ARG A 184 24.70 -16.48 -32.14
CA ARG A 184 26.01 -16.95 -32.58
C ARG A 184 26.00 -18.43 -32.85
#